data_0fb354bab366da55a7439d333712db3f
#
_entry.id   0fb354bab366da55a7439d333712db3f
#
_cell.length_a   1.000
_cell.length_b   1.000
_cell.length_c   1.000
_cell.angle_alpha   90.00
_cell.angle_beta   90.00
_cell.angle_gamma   90.00
#
_symmetry.space_group_name_H-M   'P 1'
#
loop_
_entity.id
_entity.type
_entity.pdbx_description
1 polymer ?
#
loop_
_entity_poly.entity_id
_entity_poly.type
_entity_poly.pdbx_seq_one_letter_code
_entity_poly.pdbx_strand_id
1 'polypeptide(L)'
;MKDKLLLIGAGGLGRVTLEHAMEKYQCHFVDDSYPVGMKICGAPVVGAIADLPALRKEYQLLVVTIGNNALREKLYAQADALDYEFPNILARTAYVSPFAQLGWGCILLNNAVVQNGVQVGNGSILNVGAEAHHDCTIDDFTLIYTNSVIRTGATVGKWAKIGSTVTVSNFAAVPEDAVVPDGSVVTPEEETI
;
A
#
# COMPACT_ATOMS: atom_id res chain seq x y z
N MET A 1 20.21 15.69 -6.97
CA MET A 1 19.72 15.69 -5.57
C MET A 1 18.50 14.79 -5.58
N LYS A 2 18.27 13.94 -4.56
CA LYS A 2 17.01 13.14 -4.51
C LYS A 2 15.84 14.04 -4.13
N ASP A 3 14.67 13.76 -4.71
CA ASP A 3 13.45 14.43 -4.33
C ASP A 3 13.06 14.09 -2.88
N LYS A 4 12.44 15.04 -2.18
CA LYS A 4 12.01 14.86 -0.80
C LYS A 4 10.65 14.15 -0.76
N LEU A 5 10.56 13.10 0.06
CA LEU A 5 9.34 12.32 0.26
C LEU A 5 8.93 12.33 1.73
N LEU A 6 7.66 12.63 2.00
CA LEU A 6 7.03 12.41 3.30
C LEU A 6 6.46 11.00 3.38
N LEU A 7 6.73 10.31 4.49
CA LEU A 7 6.09 9.07 4.88
C LEU A 7 5.19 9.35 6.09
N ILE A 8 3.87 9.24 5.93
CA ILE A 8 2.94 9.38 7.05
C ILE A 8 2.84 8.05 7.80
N GLY A 9 3.32 8.04 9.04
CA GLY A 9 3.37 6.87 9.91
C GLY A 9 4.77 6.27 9.99
N ALA A 10 5.39 6.36 11.18
CA ALA A 10 6.74 5.86 11.47
C ALA A 10 6.73 4.50 12.21
N GLY A 11 5.58 3.81 12.19
CA GLY A 11 5.41 2.46 12.74
C GLY A 11 6.14 1.38 11.94
N GLY A 12 5.80 0.11 12.17
CA GLY A 12 6.45 -1.03 11.51
C GLY A 12 6.42 -0.93 9.99
N LEU A 13 5.24 -0.70 9.40
CA LEU A 13 5.08 -0.56 7.95
C LEU A 13 5.87 0.63 7.40
N GLY A 14 5.85 1.78 8.10
CA GLY A 14 6.60 2.96 7.70
C GLY A 14 8.10 2.73 7.65
N ARG A 15 8.65 2.01 8.63
CA ARG A 15 10.07 1.67 8.66
C ARG A 15 10.49 0.73 7.53
N VAL A 16 9.67 -0.28 7.24
CA VAL A 16 9.92 -1.19 6.10
C VAL A 16 9.77 -0.45 4.77
N THR A 17 8.76 0.42 4.63
CA THR A 17 8.59 1.23 3.42
C THR A 17 9.76 2.21 3.22
N LEU A 18 10.29 2.79 4.31
CA LEU A 18 11.46 3.67 4.25
C LEU A 18 12.66 2.98 3.59
N GLU A 19 12.94 1.71 3.93
CA GLU A 19 14.08 0.95 3.36
C GLU A 19 14.06 0.93 1.83
N HIS A 20 12.88 0.86 1.22
CA HIS A 20 12.71 0.87 -0.23
C HIS A 20 12.64 2.28 -0.81
N ALA A 21 11.96 3.19 -0.11
CA ALA A 21 11.81 4.57 -0.56
C ALA A 21 13.14 5.33 -0.57
N MET A 22 14.03 5.10 0.41
CA MET A 22 15.31 5.78 0.52
C MET A 22 16.29 5.49 -0.62
N GLU A 23 16.05 4.48 -1.44
CA GLU A 23 16.84 4.23 -2.64
C GLU A 23 16.68 5.39 -3.65
N LYS A 24 15.47 5.94 -3.80
CA LYS A 24 15.13 6.98 -4.78
C LYS A 24 14.96 8.37 -4.17
N TYR A 25 14.49 8.45 -2.92
CA TYR A 25 14.04 9.68 -2.27
C TYR A 25 14.89 10.04 -1.05
N GLN A 26 14.87 11.31 -0.68
CA GLN A 26 15.26 11.78 0.64
C GLN A 26 14.02 11.74 1.54
N CYS A 27 13.93 10.73 2.40
CA CYS A 27 12.74 10.43 3.16
C CYS A 27 12.71 11.12 4.53
N HIS A 28 11.52 11.57 4.91
CA HIS A 28 11.22 12.15 6.22
C HIS A 28 9.87 11.62 6.71
N PHE A 29 9.72 11.48 8.04
CA PHE A 29 8.47 11.04 8.61
C PHE A 29 7.57 12.19 9.06
N VAL A 30 6.28 11.97 8.95
CA VAL A 30 5.21 12.71 9.65
C VAL A 30 4.49 11.72 10.54
N ASP A 31 4.47 11.97 11.86
CA ASP A 31 3.85 11.07 12.83
C ASP A 31 3.52 11.81 14.13
N ASP A 32 2.29 11.65 14.61
CA ASP A 32 1.79 12.35 15.81
C ASP A 32 2.36 11.77 17.12
N SER A 33 2.96 10.57 17.07
CA SER A 33 3.46 9.86 18.25
C SER A 33 4.92 10.16 18.59
N TYR A 34 5.64 10.85 17.70
CA TYR A 34 7.08 11.09 17.86
C TYR A 34 7.41 12.58 17.80
N PRO A 35 8.34 13.07 18.62
CA PRO A 35 8.74 14.47 18.61
C PRO A 35 9.49 14.84 17.32
N VAL A 36 9.29 16.08 16.86
CA VAL A 36 10.01 16.64 15.72
C VAL A 36 11.50 16.61 15.97
N GLY A 37 12.28 16.23 14.97
CA GLY A 37 13.74 16.06 15.04
C GLY A 37 14.19 14.67 15.47
N MET A 38 13.30 13.82 16.02
CA MET A 38 13.63 12.42 16.32
C MET A 38 13.95 11.68 15.03
N LYS A 39 15.03 10.89 15.04
CA LYS A 39 15.40 10.05 13.88
C LYS A 39 14.92 8.61 14.09
N ILE A 40 14.18 8.09 13.09
CA ILE A 40 13.70 6.71 13.05
C ILE A 40 14.34 6.06 11.84
N CYS A 41 15.15 5.02 12.06
CA CYS A 41 15.97 4.38 11.02
C CYS A 41 16.78 5.39 10.18
N GLY A 42 17.27 6.48 10.83
CA GLY A 42 18.06 7.53 10.19
C GLY A 42 17.25 8.67 9.52
N ALA A 43 15.97 8.48 9.26
CA ALA A 43 15.07 9.51 8.71
C ALA A 43 14.46 10.36 9.85
N PRO A 44 14.49 11.70 9.77
CA PRO A 44 13.93 12.55 10.82
C PRO A 44 12.40 12.62 10.72
N VAL A 45 11.74 12.75 11.87
CA VAL A 45 10.36 13.21 11.98
C VAL A 45 10.36 14.73 11.81
N VAL A 46 9.58 15.26 10.88
CA VAL A 46 9.57 16.70 10.52
C VAL A 46 8.28 17.40 10.93
N GLY A 47 7.27 16.68 11.38
CA GLY A 47 6.02 17.26 11.84
C GLY A 47 4.98 16.20 12.21
N ALA A 48 3.84 16.68 12.70
CA ALA A 48 2.61 15.94 12.90
C ALA A 48 1.73 16.01 11.64
N ILE A 49 0.65 15.24 11.58
CA ILE A 49 -0.31 15.27 10.46
C ILE A 49 -0.91 16.67 10.26
N ALA A 50 -1.14 17.41 11.34
CA ALA A 50 -1.64 18.78 11.28
C ALA A 50 -0.69 19.77 10.58
N ASP A 51 0.59 19.44 10.47
CA ASP A 51 1.60 20.30 9.85
C ASP A 51 1.67 20.15 8.32
N LEU A 52 0.94 19.21 7.72
CA LEU A 52 0.95 18.97 6.27
C LEU A 52 0.77 20.23 5.41
N PRO A 53 -0.14 21.18 5.76
CA PRO A 53 -0.27 22.42 4.97
C PRO A 53 1.00 23.27 4.94
N ALA A 54 1.75 23.31 6.04
CA ALA A 54 3.01 24.06 6.11
C ALA A 54 4.15 23.31 5.41
N LEU A 55 4.20 21.98 5.56
CA LEU A 55 5.20 21.10 4.95
C LEU A 55 5.09 21.04 3.43
N ARG A 56 3.90 21.27 2.85
CA ARG A 56 3.68 21.29 1.40
C ARG A 56 4.61 22.23 0.64
N LYS A 57 5.06 23.31 1.27
CA LYS A 57 6.00 24.28 0.68
C LYS A 57 7.37 23.67 0.37
N GLU A 58 7.75 22.63 1.10
CA GLU A 58 9.05 21.97 1.01
C GLU A 58 8.96 20.57 0.40
N TYR A 59 7.83 19.89 0.56
CA TYR A 59 7.59 18.52 0.14
C TYR A 59 6.45 18.48 -0.87
N GLN A 60 6.68 17.85 -2.01
CA GLN A 60 5.65 17.62 -3.04
C GLN A 60 5.14 16.18 -3.02
N LEU A 61 6.00 15.25 -2.59
CA LEU A 61 5.71 13.82 -2.62
C LEU A 61 5.36 13.31 -1.23
N LEU A 62 4.34 12.44 -1.18
CA LEU A 62 3.83 11.87 0.05
C LEU A 62 3.35 10.44 -0.16
N VAL A 63 3.63 9.55 0.81
CA VAL A 63 3.07 8.19 0.87
C VAL A 63 2.56 7.91 2.29
N VAL A 64 1.37 7.32 2.40
CA VAL A 64 0.78 6.94 3.69
C VAL A 64 1.12 5.48 4.00
N THR A 65 1.83 5.28 5.10
CA THR A 65 2.36 3.97 5.55
C THR A 65 1.61 3.44 6.76
N ILE A 66 0.28 3.51 6.73
CA ILE A 66 -0.63 3.10 7.80
C ILE A 66 -1.46 1.91 7.35
N GLY A 67 -1.47 0.84 8.16
CA GLY A 67 -2.16 -0.41 7.85
C GLY A 67 -3.68 -0.38 8.01
N ASN A 68 -4.26 0.65 8.67
CA ASN A 68 -5.70 0.85 8.72
C ASN A 68 -6.17 1.45 7.38
N ASN A 69 -6.96 0.70 6.61
CA ASN A 69 -7.33 1.04 5.25
C ASN A 69 -8.15 2.34 5.16
N ALA A 70 -9.17 2.50 6.02
CA ALA A 70 -10.01 3.69 6.04
C ALA A 70 -9.24 4.95 6.48
N LEU A 71 -8.34 4.82 7.49
CA LEU A 71 -7.49 5.93 7.90
C LEU A 71 -6.47 6.28 6.79
N ARG A 72 -5.93 5.28 6.10
CA ARG A 72 -5.01 5.50 4.98
C ARG A 72 -5.68 6.30 3.86
N GLU A 73 -6.90 5.94 3.45
CA GLU A 73 -7.68 6.71 2.48
C GLU A 73 -7.93 8.14 2.95
N LYS A 74 -8.42 8.31 4.19
CA LYS A 74 -8.67 9.65 4.76
C LYS A 74 -7.43 10.54 4.70
N LEU A 75 -6.25 10.00 5.01
CA LEU A 75 -5.00 10.76 5.00
C LEU A 75 -4.54 11.09 3.58
N TYR A 76 -4.75 10.19 2.63
CA TYR A 76 -4.52 10.50 1.21
C TYR A 76 -5.47 11.59 0.72
N ALA A 77 -6.75 11.54 1.05
CA ALA A 77 -7.72 12.57 0.67
C ALA A 77 -7.37 13.95 1.28
N GLN A 78 -6.87 13.98 2.53
CA GLN A 78 -6.37 15.22 3.14
C GLN A 78 -5.13 15.77 2.42
N ALA A 79 -4.23 14.90 2.01
CA ALA A 79 -3.01 15.29 1.30
C ALA A 79 -3.31 15.72 -0.16
N ASP A 80 -4.27 15.08 -0.82
CA ASP A 80 -4.73 15.43 -2.17
C ASP A 80 -5.34 16.86 -2.20
N ALA A 81 -6.13 17.19 -1.19
CA ALA A 81 -6.67 18.54 -1.04
C ALA A 81 -5.59 19.63 -0.82
N LEU A 82 -4.35 19.23 -0.58
CA LEU A 82 -3.17 20.08 -0.45
C LEU A 82 -2.23 19.96 -1.67
N ASP A 83 -2.67 19.34 -2.75
CA ASP A 83 -1.94 19.10 -3.99
C ASP A 83 -0.66 18.25 -3.85
N TYR A 84 -0.57 17.33 -2.87
CA TYR A 84 0.52 16.36 -2.81
C TYR A 84 0.42 15.33 -3.94
N GLU A 85 1.56 14.86 -4.42
CA GLU A 85 1.67 13.75 -5.37
C GLU A 85 2.02 12.46 -4.64
N PHE A 86 1.49 11.33 -5.12
CA PHE A 86 1.57 10.04 -4.43
C PHE A 86 2.34 9.00 -5.25
N PRO A 87 3.69 8.95 -5.13
CA PRO A 87 4.47 7.95 -5.84
C PRO A 87 4.22 6.54 -5.29
N ASN A 88 4.36 5.55 -6.17
CA ASN A 88 4.38 4.15 -5.77
C ASN A 88 5.75 3.78 -5.19
N ILE A 89 5.76 3.04 -4.08
CA ILE A 89 6.99 2.51 -3.47
C ILE A 89 7.06 1.01 -3.76
N LEU A 90 8.03 0.63 -4.57
CA LEU A 90 8.24 -0.74 -4.99
C LEU A 90 9.58 -1.23 -4.44
N ALA A 91 9.56 -2.34 -3.70
CA ALA A 91 10.78 -3.02 -3.32
C ALA A 91 11.53 -3.50 -4.58
N ARG A 92 12.84 -3.50 -4.54
CA ARG A 92 13.68 -3.89 -5.69
C ARG A 92 13.43 -5.34 -6.17
N THR A 93 12.95 -6.20 -5.29
CA THR A 93 12.60 -7.60 -5.60
C THR A 93 11.11 -7.80 -5.91
N ALA A 94 10.30 -6.73 -5.87
CA ALA A 94 8.91 -6.81 -6.33
C ALA A 94 8.90 -6.88 -7.87
N TYR A 95 8.04 -7.73 -8.40
CA TYR A 95 7.81 -7.82 -9.83
C TYR A 95 6.46 -7.24 -10.19
N VAL A 96 6.45 -6.32 -11.14
CA VAL A 96 5.22 -5.78 -11.73
C VAL A 96 5.32 -5.96 -13.24
N SER A 97 4.35 -6.66 -13.80
CA SER A 97 4.25 -6.85 -15.26
C SER A 97 4.11 -5.49 -15.95
N PRO A 98 4.78 -5.27 -17.10
CA PRO A 98 4.58 -4.05 -17.89
C PRO A 98 3.16 -3.92 -18.46
N PHE A 99 2.34 -4.97 -18.36
CA PHE A 99 0.95 -4.99 -18.78
C PHE A 99 -0.04 -4.94 -17.61
N ALA A 100 0.45 -4.79 -16.38
CA ALA A 100 -0.39 -4.52 -15.22
C ALA A 100 -0.63 -3.02 -15.06
N GLN A 101 -1.69 -2.67 -14.36
CA GLN A 101 -2.01 -1.29 -14.02
C GLN A 101 -1.94 -1.12 -12.50
N LEU A 102 -1.16 -0.14 -12.07
CA LEU A 102 -1.10 0.29 -10.68
C LEU A 102 -1.69 1.68 -10.56
N GLY A 103 -2.58 1.86 -9.59
CA GLY A 103 -2.96 3.18 -9.12
C GLY A 103 -1.79 3.93 -8.48
N TRP A 104 -2.06 5.06 -7.89
CA TRP A 104 -1.07 5.86 -7.17
C TRP A 104 -0.94 5.43 -5.70
N GLY A 105 0.20 5.77 -5.07
CA GLY A 105 0.44 5.57 -3.64
C GLY A 105 0.49 4.11 -3.18
N CYS A 106 0.66 3.17 -4.11
CA CYS A 106 0.79 1.75 -3.79
C CYS A 106 2.14 1.44 -3.15
N ILE A 107 2.13 0.47 -2.22
CA ILE A 107 3.34 -0.06 -1.59
C ILE A 107 3.42 -1.55 -1.90
N LEU A 108 4.46 -1.96 -2.63
CA LEU A 108 4.75 -3.35 -2.95
C LEU A 108 6.06 -3.75 -2.28
N LEU A 109 5.98 -4.62 -1.28
CA LEU A 109 7.14 -5.03 -0.51
C LEU A 109 7.91 -6.18 -1.20
N ASN A 110 8.96 -6.66 -0.55
CA ASN A 110 9.86 -7.65 -1.13
C ASN A 110 9.12 -8.87 -1.67
N ASN A 111 9.49 -9.29 -2.89
CA ASN A 111 8.95 -10.45 -3.58
C ASN A 111 7.42 -10.40 -3.82
N ALA A 112 6.79 -9.24 -3.70
CA ALA A 112 5.41 -9.08 -4.18
C ALA A 112 5.39 -9.23 -5.70
N VAL A 113 4.39 -9.93 -6.23
CA VAL A 113 4.25 -10.24 -7.66
C VAL A 113 2.92 -9.72 -8.18
N VAL A 114 2.97 -8.92 -9.24
CA VAL A 114 1.78 -8.44 -9.97
C VAL A 114 1.91 -8.87 -11.42
N GLN A 115 1.09 -9.84 -11.83
CA GLN A 115 1.16 -10.46 -13.16
C GLN A 115 0.45 -9.63 -14.25
N ASN A 116 0.46 -10.15 -15.47
CA ASN A 116 -0.16 -9.54 -16.65
C ASN A 116 -1.68 -9.35 -16.46
N GLY A 117 -2.21 -8.20 -16.93
CA GLY A 117 -3.64 -7.89 -16.88
C GLY A 117 -4.18 -7.54 -15.50
N VAL A 118 -3.36 -7.61 -14.44
CA VAL A 118 -3.77 -7.25 -13.09
C VAL A 118 -4.03 -5.75 -12.98
N GLN A 119 -5.10 -5.39 -12.28
CA GLN A 119 -5.40 -4.02 -11.88
C GLN A 119 -5.28 -3.90 -10.37
N VAL A 120 -4.47 -2.96 -9.90
CA VAL A 120 -4.31 -2.64 -8.47
C VAL A 120 -4.73 -1.19 -8.26
N GLY A 121 -5.72 -0.99 -7.40
CA GLY A 121 -6.26 0.31 -7.06
C GLY A 121 -5.33 1.17 -6.22
N ASN A 122 -5.73 2.43 -6.04
CA ASN A 122 -4.96 3.46 -5.36
C ASN A 122 -4.66 3.12 -3.90
N GLY A 123 -3.49 3.50 -3.41
CA GLY A 123 -3.12 3.38 -2.01
C GLY A 123 -3.13 1.93 -1.46
N SER A 124 -3.15 0.92 -2.32
CA SER A 124 -3.16 -0.49 -1.93
C SER A 124 -1.77 -0.98 -1.54
N ILE A 125 -1.72 -1.95 -0.63
CA ILE A 125 -0.47 -2.48 -0.07
C ILE A 125 -0.42 -3.98 -0.32
N LEU A 126 0.60 -4.43 -1.04
CA LEU A 126 0.97 -5.83 -1.21
C LEU A 126 2.21 -6.11 -0.35
N ASN A 127 2.02 -6.87 0.71
CA ASN A 127 3.08 -7.19 1.66
C ASN A 127 4.06 -8.23 1.09
N VAL A 128 5.08 -8.59 1.87
CA VAL A 128 6.16 -9.49 1.44
C VAL A 128 5.60 -10.80 0.86
N GLY A 129 5.98 -11.14 -0.37
CA GLY A 129 5.56 -12.36 -1.06
C GLY A 129 4.07 -12.44 -1.41
N ALA A 130 3.32 -11.33 -1.33
CA ALA A 130 1.94 -11.31 -1.82
C ALA A 130 1.91 -11.38 -3.34
N GLU A 131 1.02 -12.21 -3.90
CA GLU A 131 0.95 -12.47 -5.34
C GLU A 131 -0.44 -12.12 -5.90
N ALA A 132 -0.46 -11.34 -6.96
CA ALA A 132 -1.62 -11.06 -7.78
C ALA A 132 -1.44 -11.74 -9.15
N HIS A 133 -2.16 -12.85 -9.38
CA HIS A 133 -2.10 -13.61 -10.61
C HIS A 133 -2.88 -12.91 -11.74
N HIS A 134 -2.57 -13.28 -12.99
CA HIS A 134 -3.06 -12.60 -14.17
C HIS A 134 -4.59 -12.37 -14.15
N ASP A 135 -5.00 -11.21 -14.68
CA ASP A 135 -6.40 -10.81 -14.86
C ASP A 135 -7.22 -10.66 -13.56
N CYS A 136 -6.60 -10.68 -12.36
CA CYS A 136 -7.30 -10.36 -11.13
C CYS A 136 -7.39 -8.84 -10.92
N THR A 137 -8.36 -8.42 -10.10
CA THR A 137 -8.57 -7.02 -9.73
C THR A 137 -8.46 -6.87 -8.21
N ILE A 138 -7.65 -5.92 -7.78
CA ILE A 138 -7.47 -5.49 -6.39
C ILE A 138 -7.89 -4.04 -6.34
N ASP A 139 -8.96 -3.74 -5.62
CA ASP A 139 -9.54 -2.41 -5.57
C ASP A 139 -8.77 -1.46 -4.63
N ASP A 140 -9.23 -0.21 -4.53
CA ASP A 140 -8.55 0.86 -3.80
C ASP A 140 -8.37 0.54 -2.30
N PHE A 141 -7.27 0.99 -1.74
CA PHE A 141 -6.96 0.95 -0.32
C PHE A 141 -7.04 -0.44 0.32
N THR A 142 -6.82 -1.51 -0.46
CA THR A 142 -6.71 -2.87 0.09
C THR A 142 -5.38 -3.08 0.81
N LEU A 143 -5.35 -4.07 1.69
CA LEU A 143 -4.13 -4.54 2.34
C LEU A 143 -4.05 -6.06 2.22
N ILE A 144 -3.09 -6.54 1.44
CA ILE A 144 -2.81 -7.97 1.27
C ILE A 144 -1.56 -8.31 2.05
N TYR A 145 -1.71 -9.18 3.06
CA TYR A 145 -0.62 -9.59 3.93
C TYR A 145 0.28 -10.65 3.29
N THR A 146 1.33 -10.99 4.02
CA THR A 146 2.46 -11.83 3.60
C THR A 146 2.03 -13.17 3.00
N ASN A 147 2.62 -13.53 1.86
CA ASN A 147 2.46 -14.82 1.16
C ASN A 147 1.00 -15.19 0.80
N SER A 148 0.13 -14.18 0.66
CA SER A 148 -1.24 -14.43 0.19
C SER A 148 -1.30 -14.34 -1.32
N VAL A 149 -2.14 -15.17 -1.93
CA VAL A 149 -2.27 -15.32 -3.38
C VAL A 149 -3.67 -14.97 -3.83
N ILE A 150 -3.79 -13.94 -4.67
CA ILE A 150 -5.02 -13.58 -5.38
C ILE A 150 -4.94 -14.22 -6.76
N ARG A 151 -5.73 -15.27 -6.99
CA ARG A 151 -5.62 -16.09 -8.20
C ARG A 151 -6.35 -15.46 -9.38
N THR A 152 -6.15 -16.07 -10.54
CA THR A 152 -6.64 -15.63 -11.84
C THR A 152 -8.12 -15.24 -11.83
N GLY A 153 -8.43 -14.04 -12.31
CA GLY A 153 -9.80 -13.52 -12.44
C GLY A 153 -10.51 -13.23 -11.12
N ALA A 154 -9.84 -13.40 -9.99
CA ALA A 154 -10.42 -13.07 -8.68
C ALA A 154 -10.52 -11.56 -8.47
N THR A 155 -11.46 -11.13 -7.65
CA THR A 155 -11.65 -9.72 -7.28
C THR A 155 -11.54 -9.52 -5.79
N VAL A 156 -10.85 -8.45 -5.38
CA VAL A 156 -10.73 -8.03 -3.99
C VAL A 156 -11.28 -6.61 -3.88
N GLY A 157 -12.39 -6.46 -3.17
CA GLY A 157 -13.10 -5.19 -3.05
C GLY A 157 -12.33 -4.16 -2.22
N LYS A 158 -12.73 -2.91 -2.38
CA LYS A 158 -12.15 -1.74 -1.70
C LYS A 158 -12.07 -1.95 -0.19
N TRP A 159 -10.99 -1.49 0.44
CA TRP A 159 -10.70 -1.60 1.87
C TRP A 159 -10.58 -3.02 2.40
N ALA A 160 -10.72 -4.05 1.59
CA ALA A 160 -10.54 -5.41 2.08
C ALA A 160 -9.16 -5.62 2.69
N LYS A 161 -9.12 -6.44 3.73
CA LYS A 161 -7.92 -6.84 4.43
C LYS A 161 -7.76 -8.34 4.31
N ILE A 162 -6.78 -8.77 3.54
CA ILE A 162 -6.46 -10.17 3.31
C ILE A 162 -5.35 -10.57 4.28
N GLY A 163 -5.63 -11.50 5.17
CA GLY A 163 -4.65 -12.03 6.14
C GLY A 163 -3.45 -12.69 5.47
N SER A 164 -2.49 -13.16 6.26
CA SER A 164 -1.30 -13.84 5.76
C SER A 164 -1.64 -15.25 5.25
N THR A 165 -0.94 -15.71 4.22
CA THR A 165 -1.09 -17.08 3.66
C THR A 165 -2.52 -17.42 3.23
N VAL A 166 -3.30 -16.43 2.82
CA VAL A 166 -4.64 -16.59 2.27
C VAL A 166 -4.56 -16.96 0.80
N THR A 167 -5.43 -17.84 0.35
CA THR A 167 -5.68 -18.08 -1.08
C THR A 167 -7.07 -17.58 -1.46
N VAL A 168 -7.14 -16.57 -2.33
CA VAL A 168 -8.38 -16.22 -3.02
C VAL A 168 -8.40 -17.00 -4.33
N SER A 169 -9.29 -17.98 -4.45
CA SER A 169 -9.36 -18.92 -5.57
C SER A 169 -9.71 -18.22 -6.89
N ASN A 170 -9.48 -18.91 -8.02
CA ASN A 170 -9.82 -18.37 -9.33
C ASN A 170 -11.28 -17.90 -9.37
N PHE A 171 -11.51 -16.70 -9.89
CA PHE A 171 -12.83 -16.07 -10.05
C PHE A 171 -13.61 -15.85 -8.74
N ALA A 172 -13.01 -16.09 -7.57
CA ALA A 172 -13.63 -15.77 -6.30
C ALA A 172 -13.66 -14.26 -6.07
N ALA A 173 -14.65 -13.81 -5.33
CA ALA A 173 -14.80 -12.40 -4.96
C ALA A 173 -14.68 -12.22 -3.45
N VAL A 174 -13.87 -11.27 -3.04
CA VAL A 174 -13.81 -10.76 -1.66
C VAL A 174 -14.58 -9.45 -1.63
N PRO A 175 -15.63 -9.33 -0.81
CA PRO A 175 -16.42 -8.09 -0.72
C PRO A 175 -15.60 -6.89 -0.22
N GLU A 176 -16.14 -5.69 -0.47
CA GLU A 176 -15.65 -4.45 0.10
C GLU A 176 -15.60 -4.52 1.65
N ASP A 177 -14.56 -3.93 2.24
CA ASP A 177 -14.29 -3.86 3.69
C ASP A 177 -14.21 -5.24 4.41
N ALA A 178 -14.15 -6.33 3.66
CA ALA A 178 -14.04 -7.66 4.24
C ALA A 178 -12.69 -7.87 4.91
N VAL A 179 -12.70 -8.60 6.04
CA VAL A 179 -11.49 -9.07 6.72
C VAL A 179 -11.42 -10.57 6.57
N VAL A 180 -10.46 -11.05 5.78
CA VAL A 180 -10.19 -12.47 5.57
C VAL A 180 -9.10 -12.91 6.54
N PRO A 181 -9.37 -13.85 7.46
CA PRO A 181 -8.39 -14.32 8.44
C PRO A 181 -7.17 -15.00 7.80
N ASP A 182 -6.05 -15.06 8.55
CA ASP A 182 -4.84 -15.77 8.13
C ASP A 182 -5.13 -17.24 7.78
N GLY A 183 -4.48 -17.75 6.73
CA GLY A 183 -4.58 -19.14 6.29
C GLY A 183 -5.91 -19.54 5.65
N SER A 184 -6.83 -18.60 5.43
CA SER A 184 -8.13 -18.90 4.83
C SER A 184 -8.03 -19.20 3.33
N VAL A 185 -9.02 -19.93 2.81
CA VAL A 185 -9.26 -20.11 1.38
C VAL A 185 -10.62 -19.52 1.06
N VAL A 186 -10.65 -18.53 0.16
CA VAL A 186 -11.88 -17.95 -0.38
C VAL A 186 -12.18 -18.64 -1.71
N THR A 187 -13.36 -19.25 -1.82
CA THR A 187 -13.82 -19.92 -3.05
C THR A 187 -14.92 -19.09 -3.73
N PRO A 188 -15.13 -19.24 -5.03
CA PRO A 188 -16.32 -18.67 -5.68
C PRO A 188 -17.59 -19.16 -4.99
N GLU A 189 -18.62 -18.29 -4.93
CA GLU A 189 -19.94 -18.74 -4.53
C GLU A 189 -20.42 -19.83 -5.51
N GLU A 190 -20.95 -20.95 -4.99
CA GLU A 190 -21.55 -21.97 -5.83
C GLU A 190 -22.81 -21.37 -6.48
N GLU A 191 -22.84 -21.30 -7.81
CA GLU A 191 -24.10 -21.00 -8.52
C GLU A 191 -25.11 -22.09 -8.14
N THR A 192 -26.11 -21.70 -7.35
CA THR A 192 -27.26 -22.59 -7.07
C THR A 192 -28.02 -22.75 -8.39
N ILE A 193 -27.81 -23.88 -9.05
CA ILE A 193 -28.50 -24.27 -10.29
C ILE A 193 -29.97 -24.62 -9.96
#